data_ddde7f2f4ff01a15fbeffbe54f2f76d1
#
_entry.id   ddde7f2f4ff01a15fbeffbe54f2f76d1
#
_cell.length_a   1.000
_cell.length_b   1.000
_cell.length_c   1.000
_cell.angle_alpha   90.00
_cell.angle_beta   90.00
_cell.angle_gamma   90.00
#
_symmetry.space_group_name_H-M   'P 1'
#
loop_
_entity.id
_entity.type
_entity.pdbx_description
1 polymer ?
#
loop_
_entity_poly.entity_id
_entity_poly.type
_entity_poly.pdbx_seq_one_letter_code
_entity_poly.pdbx_strand_id
1 'polypeptide(L)'
;MPALCRRYAAAGARIAALDIDAETLDVLVAELRASGAEVLAIEGDITDAKDCEKAVARTLAQFGVLDGLINNAGVSHRSLLQDTDPEVIRLVMEVNFFGAVNLTQAALAPIVVRRGFIVAISSVAGFAPLTGRTGYAASKHALHGFFDSLRSEVEGAGVGVTVVCPSFIRTGIGAAATDGGGAPVSGPRITTGGESSPEEIADRIFLAVAAGRALLLPDTTSRMAWWLSRLAPGLYARTMKRRVGSEFPGLP
;
A
#
# COMPACT_ATOMS: atom_id res chain seq x y z
N MET A 1 -3.75 4.07 6.55
CA MET A 1 -2.81 3.69 7.63
C MET A 1 -2.64 4.83 8.63
N PRO A 2 -3.20 4.75 9.83
CA PRO A 2 -3.15 5.84 10.83
C PRO A 2 -1.73 6.34 11.13
N ALA A 3 -0.74 5.43 11.20
CA ALA A 3 0.65 5.79 11.48
C ALA A 3 1.27 6.77 10.47
N LEU A 4 0.95 6.65 9.17
CA LEU A 4 1.39 7.63 8.17
C LEU A 4 0.77 9.00 8.40
N CYS A 5 -0.54 9.05 8.65
CA CYS A 5 -1.23 10.32 8.95
C CYS A 5 -0.62 11.00 10.19
N ARG A 6 -0.39 10.23 11.28
CA ARG A 6 0.28 10.74 12.50
C ARG A 6 1.68 11.27 12.20
N ARG A 7 2.46 10.51 11.43
CA ARG A 7 3.84 10.88 11.13
C ARG A 7 3.95 12.17 10.32
N TYR A 8 3.11 12.33 9.28
CA TYR A 8 3.11 13.54 8.47
C TYR A 8 2.48 14.72 9.22
N ALA A 9 1.42 14.51 9.99
CA ALA A 9 0.83 15.53 10.86
C ALA A 9 1.85 16.07 11.89
N ALA A 10 2.61 15.18 12.53
CA ALA A 10 3.68 15.57 13.46
C ALA A 10 4.82 16.36 12.80
N ALA A 11 4.96 16.28 11.48
CA ALA A 11 5.88 17.10 10.69
C ALA A 11 5.23 18.42 10.19
N GLY A 12 4.01 18.74 10.63
CA GLY A 12 3.29 19.96 10.27
C GLY A 12 2.51 19.88 8.95
N ALA A 13 2.32 18.70 8.38
CA ALA A 13 1.50 18.54 7.19
C ALA A 13 0.00 18.64 7.53
N ARG A 14 -0.77 19.27 6.65
CA ARG A 14 -2.23 19.21 6.62
C ARG A 14 -2.63 17.89 5.96
N ILE A 15 -3.56 17.15 6.56
CA ILE A 15 -3.88 15.78 6.13
C ILE A 15 -5.28 15.73 5.52
N ALA A 16 -5.39 15.25 4.27
CA ALA A 16 -6.65 14.75 3.72
C ALA A 16 -6.62 13.22 3.84
N ALA A 17 -7.45 12.68 4.73
CA ALA A 17 -7.57 11.25 4.96
C ALA A 17 -8.80 10.73 4.21
N LEU A 18 -8.56 9.80 3.26
CA LEU A 18 -9.60 9.14 2.47
C LEU A 18 -9.69 7.68 2.88
N ASP A 19 -10.86 7.24 3.26
CA ASP A 19 -11.17 5.83 3.55
C ASP A 19 -12.63 5.53 3.18
N ILE A 20 -12.93 4.27 2.91
CA ILE A 20 -14.30 3.77 2.69
C ILE A 20 -15.01 3.54 4.02
N ASP A 21 -14.28 3.31 5.11
CA ASP A 21 -14.78 3.08 6.46
C ASP A 21 -14.86 4.41 7.23
N ALA A 22 -16.06 4.98 7.26
CA ALA A 22 -16.33 6.25 7.93
C ALA A 22 -16.03 6.21 9.44
N GLU A 23 -16.32 5.09 10.12
CA GLU A 23 -16.11 4.98 11.58
C GLU A 23 -14.60 5.00 11.91
N THR A 24 -13.82 4.20 11.21
CA THR A 24 -12.35 4.20 11.36
C THR A 24 -11.75 5.56 11.00
N LEU A 25 -12.28 6.21 9.97
CA LEU A 25 -11.86 7.55 9.55
C LEU A 25 -12.14 8.59 10.62
N ASP A 26 -13.34 8.61 11.20
CA ASP A 26 -13.74 9.57 12.23
C ASP A 26 -12.88 9.45 13.49
N VAL A 27 -12.56 8.22 13.92
CA VAL A 27 -11.65 7.98 15.06
C VAL A 27 -10.26 8.57 14.79
N LEU A 28 -9.69 8.31 13.62
CA LEU A 28 -8.39 8.86 13.23
C LEU A 28 -8.39 10.38 13.17
N VAL A 29 -9.43 10.97 12.59
CA VAL A 29 -9.56 12.43 12.43
C VAL A 29 -9.71 13.10 13.78
N ALA A 30 -10.52 12.54 14.70
CA ALA A 30 -10.67 13.05 16.07
C ALA A 30 -9.33 13.05 16.82
N GLU A 31 -8.56 11.96 16.72
CA GLU A 31 -7.24 11.83 17.32
C GLU A 31 -6.25 12.88 16.77
N LEU A 32 -6.17 13.03 15.45
CA LEU A 32 -5.24 13.98 14.81
C LEU A 32 -5.62 15.44 15.14
N ARG A 33 -6.90 15.78 15.17
CA ARG A 33 -7.37 17.11 15.59
C ARG A 33 -7.04 17.39 17.05
N ALA A 34 -7.17 16.40 17.92
CA ALA A 34 -6.80 16.54 19.34
C ALA A 34 -5.30 16.80 19.52
N SER A 35 -4.44 16.36 18.59
CA SER A 35 -3.01 16.69 18.55
C SER A 35 -2.69 18.05 17.90
N GLY A 36 -3.71 18.81 17.48
CA GLY A 36 -3.55 20.12 16.84
C GLY A 36 -3.33 20.07 15.32
N ALA A 37 -3.47 18.93 14.68
CA ALA A 37 -3.30 18.82 13.22
C ALA A 37 -4.54 19.32 12.45
N GLU A 38 -4.32 19.95 11.30
CA GLU A 38 -5.38 20.26 10.35
C GLU A 38 -5.70 19.01 9.52
N VAL A 39 -6.94 18.50 9.67
CA VAL A 39 -7.36 17.24 9.03
C VAL A 39 -8.71 17.39 8.35
N LEU A 40 -8.78 16.95 7.09
CA LEU A 40 -9.98 16.77 6.30
C LEU A 40 -10.32 15.28 6.23
N ALA A 41 -11.50 14.89 6.73
CA ALA A 41 -12.07 13.57 6.53
C ALA A 41 -12.77 13.48 5.18
N ILE A 42 -12.48 12.43 4.43
CA ILE A 42 -13.13 12.16 3.14
C ILE A 42 -13.57 10.70 3.12
N GLU A 43 -14.87 10.45 3.21
CA GLU A 43 -15.43 9.13 2.93
C GLU A 43 -15.51 8.94 1.41
N GLY A 44 -15.03 7.80 0.91
CA GLY A 44 -15.08 7.47 -0.52
C GLY A 44 -14.37 6.18 -0.86
N ASP A 45 -14.77 5.60 -1.98
CA ASP A 45 -14.20 4.37 -2.53
C ASP A 45 -13.19 4.71 -3.64
N ILE A 46 -11.93 4.33 -3.46
CA ILE A 46 -10.88 4.56 -4.46
C ILE A 46 -11.09 3.75 -5.75
N THR A 47 -11.95 2.72 -5.75
CA THR A 47 -12.31 1.99 -6.97
C THR A 47 -13.26 2.79 -7.86
N ASP A 48 -13.96 3.80 -7.31
CA ASP A 48 -14.71 4.78 -8.07
C ASP A 48 -13.85 6.00 -8.42
N ALA A 49 -13.57 6.19 -9.71
CA ALA A 49 -12.80 7.33 -10.19
C ALA A 49 -13.43 8.68 -9.82
N LYS A 50 -14.76 8.77 -9.77
CA LYS A 50 -15.45 10.01 -9.38
C LYS A 50 -15.26 10.35 -7.91
N ASP A 51 -15.17 9.36 -7.03
CA ASP A 51 -14.88 9.59 -5.62
C ASP A 51 -13.42 10.04 -5.44
N CYS A 52 -12.50 9.51 -6.24
CA CYS A 52 -11.11 9.99 -6.28
C CYS A 52 -11.04 11.47 -6.74
N GLU A 53 -11.75 11.84 -7.81
CA GLU A 53 -11.82 13.23 -8.30
C GLU A 53 -12.41 14.16 -7.24
N LYS A 54 -13.52 13.77 -6.59
CA LYS A 54 -14.14 14.54 -5.50
C LYS A 54 -13.19 14.69 -4.31
N ALA A 55 -12.46 13.64 -3.94
CA ALA A 55 -11.51 13.69 -2.84
C ALA A 55 -10.39 14.70 -3.10
N VAL A 56 -9.83 14.72 -4.30
CA VAL A 56 -8.82 15.70 -4.70
C VAL A 56 -9.41 17.12 -4.73
N ALA A 57 -10.61 17.30 -5.33
CA ALA A 57 -11.27 18.61 -5.39
C ALA A 57 -11.56 19.15 -3.98
N ARG A 58 -12.07 18.32 -3.04
CA ARG A 58 -12.29 18.70 -1.64
C ARG A 58 -10.98 19.09 -0.94
N THR A 59 -9.90 18.34 -1.20
CA THR A 59 -8.58 18.64 -0.63
C THR A 59 -8.08 20.00 -1.10
N LEU A 60 -8.18 20.29 -2.41
CA LEU A 60 -7.78 21.57 -2.98
C LEU A 60 -8.68 22.72 -2.48
N ALA A 61 -9.98 22.52 -2.37
CA ALA A 61 -10.90 23.52 -1.82
C ALA A 61 -10.58 23.86 -0.36
N GLN A 62 -10.19 22.88 0.44
CA GLN A 62 -9.88 23.05 1.87
C GLN A 62 -8.49 23.65 2.10
N PHE A 63 -7.48 23.16 1.38
CA PHE A 63 -6.08 23.47 1.66
C PHE A 63 -5.40 24.33 0.60
N GLY A 64 -6.01 24.49 -0.57
CA GLY A 64 -5.47 25.29 -1.69
C GLY A 64 -4.37 24.60 -2.50
N VAL A 65 -3.75 23.54 -1.95
CA VAL A 65 -2.62 22.83 -2.56
C VAL A 65 -2.68 21.33 -2.24
N LEU A 66 -1.98 20.53 -3.07
CA LEU A 66 -1.73 19.11 -2.83
C LEU A 66 -0.25 18.83 -3.14
N ASP A 67 0.55 18.66 -2.09
CA ASP A 67 2.00 18.46 -2.19
C ASP A 67 2.38 16.98 -2.28
N GLY A 68 1.51 16.07 -1.88
CA GLY A 68 1.84 14.65 -1.91
C GLY A 68 0.64 13.72 -1.86
N LEU A 69 0.81 12.53 -2.43
CA LEU A 69 -0.15 11.44 -2.42
C LEU A 69 0.49 10.19 -1.86
N ILE A 70 -0.21 9.48 -0.96
CA ILE A 70 0.20 8.17 -0.47
C ILE A 70 -0.89 7.15 -0.79
N ASN A 71 -0.68 6.35 -1.81
CA ASN A 71 -1.52 5.21 -2.17
C ASN A 71 -1.25 4.06 -1.19
N ASN A 72 -2.08 3.97 -0.16
CA ASN A 72 -1.92 3.02 0.94
C ASN A 72 -3.03 1.98 1.02
N ALA A 73 -4.21 2.27 0.54
CA ALA A 73 -5.33 1.35 0.58
C ALA A 73 -4.98 0.01 -0.07
N GLY A 74 -5.52 -1.07 0.46
CA GLY A 74 -5.25 -2.39 -0.08
C GLY A 74 -5.90 -3.50 0.72
N VAL A 75 -6.23 -4.56 0.01
CA VAL A 75 -6.80 -5.81 0.52
C VAL A 75 -5.95 -7.00 0.12
N SER A 76 -6.13 -8.13 0.77
CA SER A 76 -5.38 -9.35 0.48
C SER A 76 -6.32 -10.55 0.50
N HIS A 77 -5.95 -11.62 -0.19
CA HIS A 77 -6.57 -12.94 -0.05
C HIS A 77 -5.56 -13.99 0.43
N ARG A 78 -6.05 -15.09 0.99
CA ARG A 78 -5.26 -16.22 1.46
C ARG A 78 -5.91 -17.54 1.03
N SER A 79 -5.56 -17.98 -0.17
CA SER A 79 -6.08 -19.21 -0.80
C SER A 79 -5.16 -19.68 -1.91
N LEU A 80 -5.13 -20.99 -2.19
CA LEU A 80 -4.50 -21.52 -3.40
C LEU A 80 -5.33 -21.13 -4.63
N LEU A 81 -4.69 -21.00 -5.80
CA LEU A 81 -5.37 -20.58 -7.02
C LEU A 81 -6.56 -21.50 -7.37
N GLN A 82 -6.40 -22.80 -7.19
CA GLN A 82 -7.46 -23.78 -7.44
C GLN A 82 -8.72 -23.59 -6.59
N ASP A 83 -8.55 -22.95 -5.41
CA ASP A 83 -9.60 -22.72 -4.42
C ASP A 83 -10.02 -21.23 -4.41
N THR A 84 -9.58 -20.43 -5.39
CA THR A 84 -9.81 -18.99 -5.43
C THR A 84 -10.79 -18.63 -6.54
N ASP A 85 -11.90 -18.00 -6.18
CA ASP A 85 -12.84 -17.42 -7.13
C ASP A 85 -12.14 -16.30 -7.92
N PRO A 86 -12.22 -16.27 -9.26
CA PRO A 86 -11.72 -15.17 -10.07
C PRO A 86 -12.16 -13.78 -9.61
N GLU A 87 -13.36 -13.65 -9.06
CA GLU A 87 -13.88 -12.36 -8.55
C GLU A 87 -13.09 -11.85 -7.34
N VAL A 88 -12.56 -12.75 -6.49
CA VAL A 88 -11.65 -12.36 -5.40
C VAL A 88 -10.36 -11.74 -5.96
N ILE A 89 -9.81 -12.32 -7.03
CA ILE A 89 -8.63 -11.78 -7.70
C ILE A 89 -8.96 -10.41 -8.34
N ARG A 90 -10.13 -10.27 -8.99
CA ARG A 90 -10.58 -9.00 -9.56
C ARG A 90 -10.70 -7.92 -8.50
N LEU A 91 -11.38 -8.23 -7.38
CA LEU A 91 -11.51 -7.28 -6.26
C LEU A 91 -10.15 -6.81 -5.74
N VAL A 92 -9.20 -7.75 -5.56
CA VAL A 92 -7.85 -7.41 -5.11
C VAL A 92 -7.12 -6.51 -6.12
N MET A 93 -7.31 -6.73 -7.42
CA MET A 93 -6.76 -5.86 -8.47
C MET A 93 -7.44 -4.49 -8.48
N GLU A 94 -8.77 -4.43 -8.37
CA GLU A 94 -9.53 -3.18 -8.33
C GLU A 94 -9.06 -2.28 -7.18
N VAL A 95 -9.00 -2.81 -5.97
CA VAL A 95 -8.60 -2.01 -4.81
C VAL A 95 -7.11 -1.66 -4.84
N ASN A 96 -6.24 -2.67 -5.01
CA ASN A 96 -4.80 -2.47 -4.80
C ASN A 96 -4.12 -1.73 -5.96
N PHE A 97 -4.59 -1.94 -7.19
CA PHE A 97 -3.97 -1.40 -8.39
C PHE A 97 -4.82 -0.31 -9.03
N PHE A 98 -6.05 -0.60 -9.46
CA PHE A 98 -6.88 0.39 -10.14
C PHE A 98 -7.28 1.54 -9.21
N GLY A 99 -7.54 1.28 -7.93
CA GLY A 99 -7.76 2.34 -6.95
C GLY A 99 -6.57 3.30 -6.81
N ALA A 100 -5.35 2.75 -6.80
CA ALA A 100 -4.14 3.58 -6.80
C ALA A 100 -3.96 4.36 -8.12
N VAL A 101 -4.33 3.77 -9.27
CA VAL A 101 -4.32 4.45 -10.57
C VAL A 101 -5.31 5.61 -10.58
N ASN A 102 -6.58 5.36 -10.22
CA ASN A 102 -7.64 6.37 -10.19
C ASN A 102 -7.24 7.59 -9.34
N LEU A 103 -6.79 7.34 -8.11
CA LEU A 103 -6.42 8.41 -7.20
C LEU A 103 -5.17 9.15 -7.67
N THR A 104 -4.20 8.44 -8.28
CA THR A 104 -3.01 9.06 -8.86
C THR A 104 -3.36 9.94 -10.06
N GLN A 105 -4.22 9.49 -10.96
CA GLN A 105 -4.68 10.28 -12.11
C GLN A 105 -5.38 11.57 -11.66
N ALA A 106 -6.28 11.48 -10.68
CA ALA A 106 -6.98 12.65 -10.14
C ALA A 106 -6.01 13.65 -9.49
N ALA A 107 -4.98 13.16 -8.79
CA ALA A 107 -4.03 13.98 -8.03
C ALA A 107 -2.82 14.48 -8.84
N LEU A 108 -2.58 13.93 -10.03
CA LEU A 108 -1.32 14.15 -10.76
C LEU A 108 -1.07 15.61 -11.09
N ALA A 109 -2.06 16.29 -11.69
CA ALA A 109 -1.88 17.67 -12.13
C ALA A 109 -1.55 18.63 -10.98
N PRO A 110 -2.27 18.69 -9.85
CA PRO A 110 -1.90 19.53 -8.72
C PRO A 110 -0.54 19.16 -8.11
N ILE A 111 -0.17 17.87 -8.05
CA ILE A 111 1.15 17.43 -7.55
C ILE A 111 2.28 17.91 -8.47
N VAL A 112 2.09 17.84 -9.79
CA VAL A 112 3.08 18.36 -10.77
C VAL A 112 3.31 19.85 -10.57
N VAL A 113 2.26 20.65 -10.40
CA VAL A 113 2.37 22.09 -10.13
C VAL A 113 3.21 22.36 -8.87
N ARG A 114 3.11 21.52 -7.87
CA ARG A 114 3.82 21.64 -6.59
C ARG A 114 5.23 21.03 -6.61
N ARG A 115 5.61 20.28 -7.65
CA ARG A 115 6.82 19.46 -7.69
C ARG A 115 6.87 18.53 -6.48
N GLY A 116 5.72 17.92 -6.20
CA GLY A 116 5.48 17.17 -4.99
C GLY A 116 5.94 15.71 -5.05
N PHE A 117 5.22 14.83 -4.37
CA PHE A 117 5.61 13.42 -4.34
C PHE A 117 4.40 12.47 -4.42
N ILE A 118 4.66 11.24 -4.88
CA ILE A 118 3.71 10.14 -4.90
C ILE A 118 4.37 8.92 -4.26
N VAL A 119 3.66 8.28 -3.32
CA VAL A 119 4.09 7.05 -2.67
C VAL A 119 3.11 5.93 -3.01
N ALA A 120 3.63 4.78 -3.41
CA ALA A 120 2.85 3.55 -3.58
C ALA A 120 3.27 2.49 -2.56
N ILE A 121 2.33 2.04 -1.72
CA ILE A 121 2.59 0.97 -0.77
C ILE A 121 2.40 -0.38 -1.46
N SER A 122 3.52 -0.94 -1.90
CA SER A 122 3.59 -2.29 -2.43
C SER A 122 3.84 -3.31 -1.29
N SER A 123 4.64 -4.32 -1.52
CA SER A 123 5.02 -5.39 -0.58
C SER A 123 6.23 -6.13 -1.12
N VAL A 124 6.85 -7.00 -0.30
CA VAL A 124 7.75 -8.06 -0.77
C VAL A 124 7.05 -8.92 -1.85
N ALA A 125 5.74 -9.14 -1.74
CA ALA A 125 4.95 -9.84 -2.76
C ALA A 125 4.89 -9.11 -4.11
N GLY A 126 5.31 -7.84 -4.20
CA GLY A 126 5.39 -7.09 -5.45
C GLY A 126 6.67 -7.35 -6.26
N PHE A 127 7.64 -8.12 -5.75
CA PHE A 127 8.86 -8.48 -6.47
C PHE A 127 9.32 -9.91 -6.23
N ALA A 128 8.69 -10.65 -5.31
CA ALA A 128 9.05 -12.01 -4.96
C ALA A 128 7.80 -12.87 -4.77
N PRO A 129 7.82 -14.15 -5.19
CA PRO A 129 6.64 -15.01 -5.11
C PRO A 129 6.21 -15.27 -3.67
N LEU A 130 4.90 -15.28 -3.45
CA LEU A 130 4.27 -15.59 -2.17
C LEU A 130 3.15 -16.61 -2.37
N THR A 131 3.35 -17.83 -1.84
CA THR A 131 2.39 -18.94 -1.98
C THR A 131 1.03 -18.58 -1.37
N GLY A 132 -0.04 -18.98 -2.04
CA GLY A 132 -1.42 -18.74 -1.57
C GLY A 132 -1.85 -17.27 -1.60
N ARG A 133 -1.23 -16.45 -2.45
CA ARG A 133 -1.46 -15.00 -2.57
C ARG A 133 -1.35 -14.52 -4.02
N THR A 134 -1.77 -15.34 -4.99
CA THR A 134 -1.54 -15.07 -6.42
C THR A 134 -2.11 -13.73 -6.87
N GLY A 135 -3.37 -13.43 -6.56
CA GLY A 135 -4.01 -12.15 -6.90
C GLY A 135 -3.35 -10.96 -6.19
N TYR A 136 -3.02 -11.13 -4.90
CA TYR A 136 -2.31 -10.09 -4.15
C TYR A 136 -0.92 -9.82 -4.71
N ALA A 137 -0.14 -10.87 -5.01
CA ALA A 137 1.18 -10.71 -5.60
C ALA A 137 1.09 -10.04 -6.99
N ALA A 138 0.12 -10.43 -7.81
CA ALA A 138 -0.11 -9.81 -9.13
C ALA A 138 -0.42 -8.31 -8.97
N SER A 139 -1.32 -7.91 -8.07
CA SER A 139 -1.65 -6.51 -7.84
C SER A 139 -0.45 -5.69 -7.35
N LYS A 140 0.38 -6.26 -6.48
CA LYS A 140 1.57 -5.57 -5.95
C LYS A 140 2.70 -5.50 -6.98
N HIS A 141 2.83 -6.46 -7.91
CA HIS A 141 3.72 -6.35 -9.08
C HIS A 141 3.25 -5.28 -10.06
N ALA A 142 1.93 -5.19 -10.30
CA ALA A 142 1.36 -4.17 -11.17
C ALA A 142 1.70 -2.74 -10.69
N LEU A 143 1.70 -2.50 -9.36
CA LEU A 143 2.15 -1.22 -8.80
C LEU A 143 3.60 -0.89 -9.17
N HIS A 144 4.52 -1.87 -9.19
CA HIS A 144 5.90 -1.62 -9.61
C HIS A 144 5.98 -1.16 -11.07
N GLY A 145 5.36 -1.92 -11.98
CA GLY A 145 5.37 -1.56 -13.40
C GLY A 145 4.78 -0.17 -13.65
N PHE A 146 3.67 0.15 -13.01
CA PHE A 146 2.98 1.42 -13.15
C PHE A 146 3.80 2.59 -12.57
N PHE A 147 4.20 2.53 -11.30
CA PHE A 147 4.87 3.65 -10.63
C PHE A 147 6.32 3.82 -11.05
N ASP A 148 7.01 2.77 -11.49
CA ASP A 148 8.34 2.89 -12.09
C ASP A 148 8.28 3.59 -13.45
N SER A 149 7.26 3.30 -14.27
CA SER A 149 7.01 4.01 -15.53
C SER A 149 6.58 5.46 -15.28
N LEU A 150 5.63 5.70 -14.38
CA LEU A 150 5.18 7.04 -14.01
C LEU A 150 6.35 7.91 -13.53
N ARG A 151 7.29 7.35 -12.78
CA ARG A 151 8.50 8.10 -12.34
C ARG A 151 9.24 8.69 -13.52
N SER A 152 9.45 7.92 -14.59
CA SER A 152 10.15 8.38 -15.79
C SER A 152 9.37 9.47 -16.53
N GLU A 153 8.04 9.50 -16.43
CA GLU A 153 7.21 10.52 -17.04
C GLU A 153 7.25 11.87 -16.29
N VAL A 154 7.37 11.84 -14.95
CA VAL A 154 7.19 13.02 -14.10
C VAL A 154 8.48 13.54 -13.44
N GLU A 155 9.60 12.79 -13.51
CA GLU A 155 10.86 13.23 -12.89
C GLU A 155 11.37 14.55 -13.47
N GLY A 156 11.19 14.78 -14.78
CA GLY A 156 11.51 16.04 -15.43
C GLY A 156 10.70 17.23 -14.93
N ALA A 157 9.51 16.97 -14.38
CA ALA A 157 8.67 17.98 -13.71
C ALA A 157 9.04 18.16 -12.22
N GLY A 158 10.00 17.41 -11.71
CA GLY A 158 10.45 17.48 -10.32
C GLY A 158 9.55 16.73 -9.32
N VAL A 159 8.72 15.80 -9.79
CA VAL A 159 7.86 14.98 -8.92
C VAL A 159 8.61 13.73 -8.48
N GLY A 160 8.69 13.50 -7.17
CA GLY A 160 9.24 12.27 -6.59
C GLY A 160 8.23 11.13 -6.61
N VAL A 161 8.65 9.93 -7.05
CA VAL A 161 7.81 8.71 -6.96
C VAL A 161 8.56 7.63 -6.20
N THR A 162 7.98 7.17 -5.09
CA THR A 162 8.57 6.16 -4.19
C THR A 162 7.68 4.92 -4.12
N VAL A 163 8.23 3.76 -4.48
CA VAL A 163 7.59 2.46 -4.24
C VAL A 163 8.12 1.87 -2.94
N VAL A 164 7.23 1.52 -2.01
CA VAL A 164 7.57 0.99 -0.69
C VAL A 164 7.22 -0.49 -0.62
N CYS A 165 8.17 -1.33 -0.26
CA CYS A 165 8.01 -2.77 -0.23
C CYS A 165 8.26 -3.34 1.17
N PRO A 166 7.34 -3.18 2.11
CA PRO A 166 7.47 -3.77 3.43
C PRO A 166 7.29 -5.29 3.39
N SER A 167 7.85 -5.97 4.39
CA SER A 167 7.55 -7.36 4.66
C SER A 167 6.29 -7.51 5.52
N PHE A 168 6.41 -7.95 6.74
CA PHE A 168 5.29 -8.09 7.67
C PHE A 168 5.20 -6.88 8.59
N ILE A 169 4.07 -6.18 8.54
CA ILE A 169 3.74 -5.08 9.44
C ILE A 169 2.57 -5.54 10.32
N ARG A 170 2.56 -5.15 11.59
CA ARG A 170 1.42 -5.35 12.50
C ARG A 170 0.27 -4.42 12.11
N THR A 171 -0.48 -4.80 11.07
CA THR A 171 -1.65 -4.05 10.57
C THR A 171 -2.84 -4.98 10.41
N GLY A 172 -4.03 -4.39 10.29
CA GLY A 172 -5.27 -5.12 10.05
C GLY A 172 -5.34 -5.88 8.71
N ILE A 173 -4.50 -5.56 7.72
CA ILE A 173 -4.60 -6.16 6.37
C ILE A 173 -4.49 -7.69 6.36
N GLY A 174 -3.68 -8.26 7.27
CA GLY A 174 -3.55 -9.70 7.37
C GLY A 174 -4.73 -10.37 8.07
N ALA A 175 -5.36 -9.66 9.01
CA ALA A 175 -6.57 -10.11 9.71
C ALA A 175 -7.83 -9.91 8.84
N ALA A 176 -7.83 -8.88 8.00
CA ALA A 176 -8.89 -8.58 7.04
C ALA A 176 -8.73 -9.32 5.70
N ALA A 177 -7.79 -10.28 5.58
CA ALA A 177 -7.64 -11.06 4.37
C ALA A 177 -8.86 -11.97 4.16
N THR A 178 -9.29 -12.12 2.90
CA THR A 178 -10.36 -13.03 2.51
C THR A 178 -9.81 -14.41 2.10
N ASP A 179 -10.62 -15.43 2.21
CA ASP A 179 -10.35 -16.74 1.61
C ASP A 179 -10.63 -16.73 0.09
N GLY A 180 -10.60 -17.91 -0.52
CA GLY A 180 -10.87 -18.06 -1.94
C GLY A 180 -12.31 -17.79 -2.37
N GLY A 181 -13.26 -17.83 -1.44
CA GLY A 181 -14.67 -17.48 -1.68
C GLY A 181 -15.02 -16.04 -1.29
N GLY A 182 -14.05 -15.25 -0.83
CA GLY A 182 -14.29 -13.87 -0.41
C GLY A 182 -14.71 -13.71 1.06
N ALA A 183 -14.84 -14.78 1.83
CA ALA A 183 -15.15 -14.73 3.27
C ALA A 183 -13.90 -14.40 4.09
N PRO A 184 -14.05 -13.76 5.29
CA PRO A 184 -12.92 -13.51 6.17
C PRO A 184 -12.15 -14.78 6.53
N VAL A 185 -10.83 -14.75 6.41
CA VAL A 185 -9.99 -15.92 6.74
C VAL A 185 -9.94 -16.13 8.24
N SER A 186 -10.25 -17.36 8.70
CA SER A 186 -10.02 -17.81 10.07
C SER A 186 -8.62 -18.41 10.24
N GLY A 187 -8.01 -18.15 11.41
CA GLY A 187 -6.74 -18.76 11.81
C GLY A 187 -5.50 -17.84 11.65
N PRO A 188 -4.41 -18.21 12.31
CA PRO A 188 -3.20 -17.40 12.39
C PRO A 188 -2.51 -17.26 11.03
N ARG A 189 -1.93 -16.10 10.79
CA ARG A 189 -1.04 -15.84 9.66
C ARG A 189 0.38 -16.32 10.00
N ILE A 190 0.99 -17.11 9.12
CA ILE A 190 2.41 -17.41 9.26
C ILE A 190 3.21 -16.19 8.79
N THR A 191 4.02 -15.65 9.67
CA THR A 191 4.96 -14.57 9.37
C THR A 191 6.37 -15.12 9.20
N THR A 192 7.10 -14.60 8.23
CA THR A 192 8.49 -14.96 7.98
C THR A 192 9.38 -13.82 8.42
N GLY A 193 10.08 -13.98 9.52
CA GLY A 193 10.87 -12.92 10.15
C GLY A 193 10.09 -12.12 11.19
N GLY A 194 10.70 -11.06 11.71
CA GLY A 194 10.05 -10.14 12.65
C GLY A 194 8.96 -9.29 11.98
N GLU A 195 7.97 -8.88 12.75
CA GLU A 195 7.00 -7.88 12.33
C GLU A 195 7.47 -6.49 12.74
N SER A 196 7.47 -5.55 11.79
CA SER A 196 7.74 -4.14 12.05
C SER A 196 6.50 -3.44 12.61
N SER A 197 6.70 -2.40 13.41
CA SER A 197 5.58 -1.55 13.82
C SER A 197 5.15 -0.63 12.67
N PRO A 198 3.86 -0.26 12.60
CA PRO A 198 3.39 0.73 11.62
C PRO A 198 4.11 2.08 11.74
N GLU A 199 4.47 2.47 12.95
CA GLU A 199 5.15 3.72 13.27
C GLU A 199 6.58 3.73 12.70
N GLU A 200 7.36 2.66 12.92
CA GLU A 200 8.71 2.53 12.32
C GLU A 200 8.68 2.59 10.80
N ILE A 201 7.69 1.95 10.18
CA ILE A 201 7.55 1.97 8.72
C ILE A 201 7.16 3.37 8.23
N ALA A 202 6.26 4.06 8.94
CA ALA A 202 5.86 5.42 8.60
C ALA A 202 7.05 6.40 8.68
N ASP A 203 7.90 6.30 9.71
CA ASP A 203 9.13 7.10 9.83
C ASP A 203 10.08 6.83 8.65
N ARG A 204 10.30 5.56 8.31
CA ARG A 204 11.18 5.19 7.19
C ARG A 204 10.65 5.68 5.85
N ILE A 205 9.32 5.65 5.65
CA ILE A 205 8.66 6.19 4.44
C ILE A 205 8.89 7.70 4.38
N PHE A 206 8.62 8.43 5.46
CA PHE A 206 8.82 9.87 5.53
C PHE A 206 10.26 10.28 5.15
N LEU A 207 11.25 9.62 5.76
CA LEU A 207 12.67 9.87 5.47
C LEU A 207 13.06 9.49 4.02
N ALA A 208 12.49 8.42 3.48
CA ALA A 208 12.77 7.98 2.12
C ALA A 208 12.21 8.97 1.08
N VAL A 209 10.99 9.48 1.31
CA VAL A 209 10.36 10.52 0.49
C VAL A 209 11.19 11.80 0.55
N ALA A 210 11.58 12.26 1.74
CA ALA A 210 12.43 13.45 1.90
C ALA A 210 13.78 13.30 1.20
N ALA A 211 14.32 12.08 1.09
CA ALA A 211 15.57 11.78 0.39
C ALA A 211 15.39 11.48 -1.12
N GLY A 212 14.18 11.60 -1.67
CA GLY A 212 13.89 11.32 -3.08
C GLY A 212 14.13 9.88 -3.51
N ARG A 213 13.99 8.90 -2.60
CA ARG A 213 14.27 7.49 -2.91
C ARG A 213 13.19 6.90 -3.81
N ALA A 214 13.58 6.31 -4.93
CA ALA A 214 12.68 5.62 -5.84
C ALA A 214 12.10 4.32 -5.27
N LEU A 215 12.89 3.57 -4.49
CA LEU A 215 12.50 2.29 -3.87
C LEU A 215 12.89 2.30 -2.38
N LEU A 216 11.95 1.89 -1.54
CA LEU A 216 12.18 1.66 -0.12
C LEU A 216 11.94 0.20 0.26
N LEU A 217 12.98 -0.47 0.75
CA LEU A 217 12.92 -1.78 1.41
C LEU A 217 13.11 -1.52 2.92
N PRO A 218 12.01 -1.32 3.68
CA PRO A 218 12.11 -0.71 4.99
C PRO A 218 12.69 -1.62 6.08
N ASP A 219 12.66 -2.92 5.90
CA ASP A 219 13.09 -3.89 6.90
C ASP A 219 14.13 -4.89 6.35
N THR A 220 14.77 -5.63 7.26
CA THR A 220 15.81 -6.60 6.89
C THR A 220 15.25 -7.74 6.04
N THR A 221 14.01 -8.19 6.35
CA THR A 221 13.35 -9.27 5.61
C THR A 221 13.08 -8.85 4.17
N SER A 222 12.60 -7.64 3.94
CA SER A 222 12.37 -7.12 2.58
C SER A 222 13.68 -6.98 1.79
N ARG A 223 14.75 -6.51 2.42
CA ARG A 223 16.09 -6.42 1.79
C ARG A 223 16.66 -7.78 1.43
N MET A 224 16.58 -8.75 2.35
CA MET A 224 17.02 -10.12 2.08
C MET A 224 16.19 -10.77 0.97
N ALA A 225 14.87 -10.62 0.99
CA ALA A 225 13.98 -11.13 -0.04
C ALA A 225 14.30 -10.51 -1.41
N TRP A 226 14.60 -9.22 -1.46
CA TRP A 226 14.99 -8.52 -2.69
C TRP A 226 16.22 -9.11 -3.34
N TRP A 227 17.27 -9.32 -2.59
CA TRP A 227 18.51 -9.91 -3.13
C TRP A 227 18.35 -11.40 -3.45
N LEU A 228 17.74 -12.16 -2.55
CA LEU A 228 17.61 -13.61 -2.73
C LEU A 228 16.69 -13.95 -3.91
N SER A 229 15.59 -13.22 -4.11
CA SER A 229 14.69 -13.46 -5.23
C SER A 229 15.33 -13.15 -6.60
N ARG A 230 16.34 -12.29 -6.65
CA ARG A 230 17.07 -11.94 -7.89
C ARG A 230 18.28 -12.81 -8.15
N LEU A 231 19.08 -13.11 -7.13
CA LEU A 231 20.33 -13.84 -7.28
C LEU A 231 20.12 -15.36 -7.22
N ALA A 232 19.12 -15.83 -6.48
CA ALA A 232 18.84 -17.25 -6.30
C ALA A 232 17.31 -17.53 -6.24
N PRO A 233 16.55 -17.25 -7.32
CA PRO A 233 15.08 -17.32 -7.30
C PRO A 233 14.55 -18.70 -6.93
N GLY A 234 15.21 -19.78 -7.37
CA GLY A 234 14.83 -21.14 -7.01
C GLY A 234 15.01 -21.44 -5.51
N LEU A 235 16.03 -20.91 -4.87
CA LEU A 235 16.24 -21.05 -3.42
C LEU A 235 15.19 -20.26 -2.65
N TYR A 236 14.89 -19.02 -3.10
CA TYR A 236 13.81 -18.22 -2.51
C TYR A 236 12.47 -18.96 -2.56
N ALA A 237 12.09 -19.44 -3.75
CA ALA A 237 10.81 -20.14 -3.94
C ALA A 237 10.69 -21.41 -3.05
N ARG A 238 11.75 -22.24 -2.99
CA ARG A 238 11.79 -23.42 -2.13
C ARG A 238 11.66 -23.05 -0.65
N THR A 239 12.35 -22.01 -0.21
CA THR A 239 12.30 -21.53 1.17
C THR A 239 10.89 -21.04 1.53
N MET A 240 10.26 -20.25 0.64
CA MET A 240 8.90 -19.77 0.85
C MET A 240 7.88 -20.91 0.84
N LYS A 241 7.96 -21.85 -0.11
CA LYS A 241 7.09 -23.03 -0.14
C LYS A 241 7.18 -23.81 1.18
N ARG A 242 8.37 -24.05 1.72
CA ARG A 242 8.56 -24.76 3.00
C ARG A 242 7.99 -24.00 4.20
N ARG A 243 8.15 -22.67 4.23
CA ARG A 243 7.70 -21.84 5.37
C ARG A 243 6.19 -21.64 5.39
N VAL A 244 5.58 -21.46 4.24
CA VAL A 244 4.14 -21.16 4.11
C VAL A 244 3.32 -22.43 3.85
N GLY A 245 3.98 -23.55 3.54
CA GLY A 245 3.30 -24.80 3.18
C GLY A 245 2.36 -25.33 4.26
N SER A 246 2.63 -25.06 5.54
CA SER A 246 1.73 -25.45 6.63
C SER A 246 0.41 -24.65 6.68
N GLU A 247 0.33 -23.50 6.02
CA GLU A 247 -0.95 -22.78 5.84
C GLU A 247 -1.88 -23.49 4.81
N PHE A 248 -1.31 -24.35 3.96
CA PHE A 248 -2.02 -24.95 2.83
C PHE A 248 -1.77 -26.46 2.80
N PRO A 249 -2.54 -27.26 3.58
CA PRO A 249 -2.35 -28.71 3.63
C PRO A 249 -2.49 -29.43 2.29
N GLY A 250 -3.16 -28.84 1.30
CA GLY A 250 -3.32 -29.38 -0.06
C GLY A 250 -2.28 -28.91 -1.07
N LEU A 251 -1.17 -28.30 -0.63
CA LEU A 251 -0.14 -27.82 -1.55
C LEU A 251 0.62 -29.03 -2.15
N PRO A 252 0.64 -29.24 -3.48
CA PRO A 252 1.31 -30.36 -4.13
C PRO A 252 2.84 -30.31 -3.99
#